data_4a520e87d7406678e35b0d492552cbb9
#
_entry.id   4a520e87d7406678e35b0d492552cbb9
#
_cell.length_a   1.000
_cell.length_b   1.000
_cell.length_c   1.000
_cell.angle_alpha   90.00
_cell.angle_beta   90.00
_cell.angle_gamma   90.00
#
_symmetry.space_group_name_H-M   'P 1'
#
loop_
_entity.id
_entity.type
_entity.pdbx_description
1 polymer ?
#
loop_
_entity_poly.entity_id
_entity_poly.type
_entity_poly.pdbx_seq_one_letter_code
_entity_poly.pdbx_strand_id
1 'polypeptide(L)'
;MFLRDLMHLVCAGLLGCALSGAAISADLREIRDRGELRHLGIRYANFVTGSGDGFDVELIQGFAKHIGVTYRFIQTDFYTAIRDLLGQNVVRRGDEVALEGAFPVRGDLIASGFTVLPWREKVLLYSAPTFPSQVLLVARAESPRKPIKGSHDINADIAETKAQIGRSSLLVMERTCLDPANYGLKGKGIDLRAYTKSTNLNERVPALLNGDAEFTLLDVPDAILDLQKWTGKIKIIGPVSDEQHLAVAFPKSSPELRRAFNEYLGQIRSDGRYDALVQKYYPGIRRYFPSFFSSGG
;
A
#
# COMPACT_ATOMS: atom_id res chain seq x y z
N MET A 1 -14.42 25.22 -80.98
CA MET A 1 -14.84 26.28 -80.05
C MET A 1 -15.11 25.68 -78.67
N PHE A 2 -14.31 26.10 -77.70
CA PHE A 2 -14.30 25.84 -76.27
C PHE A 2 -13.89 24.43 -75.75
N LEU A 3 -12.58 24.36 -75.42
CA LEU A 3 -11.96 23.58 -74.36
C LEU A 3 -12.64 23.90 -73.03
N ARG A 4 -12.79 22.87 -72.17
CA ARG A 4 -12.82 23.08 -70.75
C ARG A 4 -12.13 21.92 -70.05
N ASP A 5 -11.02 22.25 -69.42
CA ASP A 5 -10.21 21.40 -68.54
C ASP A 5 -10.98 20.88 -67.36
N LEU A 6 -10.83 19.60 -67.06
CA LEU A 6 -11.31 19.00 -65.80
C LEU A 6 -10.08 18.58 -64.99
N MET A 7 -9.74 19.44 -64.07
CA MET A 7 -8.64 19.26 -63.11
C MET A 7 -9.07 18.27 -62.01
N HIS A 8 -8.49 17.07 -62.02
CA HIS A 8 -8.71 16.08 -60.97
C HIS A 8 -7.89 16.45 -59.74
N LEU A 9 -8.55 16.90 -58.67
CA LEU A 9 -8.02 17.10 -57.36
C LEU A 9 -7.92 15.75 -56.64
N VAL A 10 -6.70 15.20 -56.52
CA VAL A 10 -6.45 14.01 -55.72
C VAL A 10 -6.26 14.46 -54.26
N CYS A 11 -7.27 14.35 -53.45
CA CYS A 11 -7.15 14.46 -51.97
C CYS A 11 -6.53 13.18 -51.42
N ALA A 12 -5.23 13.21 -51.18
CA ALA A 12 -4.53 12.20 -50.39
C ALA A 12 -4.93 12.35 -48.92
N GLY A 13 -5.93 11.59 -48.46
CA GLY A 13 -6.29 11.47 -47.05
C GLY A 13 -5.22 10.68 -46.32
N LEU A 14 -4.37 11.40 -45.55
CA LEU A 14 -3.49 10.81 -44.54
C LEU A 14 -4.37 10.26 -43.40
N LEU A 15 -4.70 8.97 -43.47
CA LEU A 15 -5.25 8.22 -42.33
C LEU A 15 -4.12 8.08 -41.30
N GLY A 16 -4.06 9.00 -40.34
CA GLY A 16 -3.26 8.87 -39.15
C GLY A 16 -3.79 7.70 -38.31
N CYS A 17 -3.21 6.50 -38.46
CA CYS A 17 -3.37 5.42 -37.50
C CYS A 17 -2.82 5.89 -36.15
N ALA A 18 -3.69 6.43 -35.28
CA ALA A 18 -3.38 6.55 -33.87
C ALA A 18 -3.24 5.12 -33.32
N LEU A 19 -2.02 4.62 -33.28
CA LEU A 19 -1.66 3.45 -32.50
C LEU A 19 -1.95 3.81 -31.06
N SER A 20 -3.13 3.41 -30.56
CA SER A 20 -3.43 3.37 -29.14
C SER A 20 -2.53 2.29 -28.51
N GLY A 21 -1.24 2.61 -28.37
CA GLY A 21 -0.34 1.81 -27.57
C GLY A 21 -0.88 1.79 -26.16
N ALA A 22 -1.13 0.60 -25.59
CA ALA A 22 -1.37 0.46 -24.16
C ALA A 22 -0.29 1.26 -23.43
N ALA A 23 -0.69 2.18 -22.57
CA ALA A 23 0.26 2.99 -21.80
C ALA A 23 1.09 2.04 -20.92
N ILE A 24 2.31 1.74 -21.34
CA ILE A 24 3.27 0.94 -20.59
C ILE A 24 3.81 1.83 -19.48
N SER A 25 3.88 1.29 -18.26
CA SER A 25 4.51 1.99 -17.14
C SER A 25 5.98 2.26 -17.46
N ALA A 26 6.44 3.49 -17.17
CA ALA A 26 7.79 3.92 -17.47
C ALA A 26 8.83 3.25 -16.55
N ASP A 27 10.00 2.89 -17.09
CA ASP A 27 11.17 2.50 -16.30
C ASP A 27 12.09 3.71 -16.07
N LEU A 28 13.22 3.51 -15.42
CA LEU A 28 14.13 4.58 -14.98
C LEU A 28 14.53 5.55 -16.08
N ARG A 29 14.81 5.04 -17.29
CA ARG A 29 15.23 5.87 -18.41
C ARG A 29 14.13 6.84 -18.84
N GLU A 30 12.93 6.34 -19.07
CA GLU A 30 11.78 7.15 -19.51
C GLU A 30 11.39 8.18 -18.44
N ILE A 31 11.57 7.84 -17.15
CA ILE A 31 11.33 8.76 -16.02
C ILE A 31 12.36 9.90 -16.05
N ARG A 32 13.64 9.58 -16.27
CA ARG A 32 14.70 10.60 -16.41
C ARG A 32 14.50 11.48 -17.63
N ASP A 33 14.14 10.90 -18.77
CA ASP A 33 13.89 11.64 -20.02
C ASP A 33 12.67 12.57 -19.86
N ARG A 34 11.66 12.16 -19.11
CA ARG A 34 10.49 12.99 -18.75
C ARG A 34 10.81 14.05 -17.68
N GLY A 35 11.83 13.85 -16.87
CA GLY A 35 12.22 14.74 -15.78
C GLY A 35 11.31 14.75 -14.56
N GLU A 36 10.41 13.77 -14.39
CA GLU A 36 9.42 13.71 -13.30
C GLU A 36 9.21 12.27 -12.82
N LEU A 37 9.24 12.06 -11.49
CA LEU A 37 8.85 10.83 -10.81
C LEU A 37 7.45 11.01 -10.19
N ARG A 38 6.49 10.17 -10.58
CA ARG A 38 5.10 10.21 -10.15
C ARG A 38 4.86 9.17 -9.05
N HIS A 39 4.66 9.64 -7.82
CA HIS A 39 4.40 8.84 -6.64
C HIS A 39 2.89 8.69 -6.40
N LEU A 40 2.36 7.47 -6.53
CA LEU A 40 0.99 7.13 -6.11
C LEU A 40 0.97 6.94 -4.60
N GLY A 41 0.37 7.90 -3.90
CA GLY A 41 0.27 7.92 -2.44
C GLY A 41 -1.17 7.77 -1.95
N ILE A 42 -1.34 6.97 -0.91
CA ILE A 42 -2.61 6.72 -0.22
C ILE A 42 -2.50 7.35 1.16
N ARG A 43 -3.46 8.17 1.58
CA ARG A 43 -3.47 8.69 2.95
C ARG A 43 -3.60 7.54 3.93
N TYR A 44 -2.52 7.30 4.69
CA TYR A 44 -2.45 6.20 5.63
C TYR A 44 -1.39 6.45 6.70
N ALA A 45 -1.82 6.43 7.97
CA ALA A 45 -0.96 6.60 9.14
C ALA A 45 0.05 7.76 8.94
N ASN A 46 1.29 7.60 9.39
CA ASN A 46 2.36 8.56 9.16
C ASN A 46 3.20 8.27 7.90
N PHE A 47 2.78 7.31 7.06
CA PHE A 47 3.42 7.09 5.75
C PHE A 47 3.07 8.20 4.75
N VAL A 48 1.79 8.59 4.71
CA VAL A 48 1.26 9.70 3.92
C VAL A 48 0.24 10.44 4.78
N THR A 49 0.63 11.54 5.41
CA THR A 49 -0.22 12.26 6.38
C THR A 49 -1.38 13.01 5.71
N GLY A 50 -1.19 13.38 4.44
CA GLY A 50 -2.13 14.21 3.67
C GLY A 50 -1.84 15.72 3.77
N SER A 51 -0.80 16.11 4.51
CA SER A 51 -0.32 17.50 4.61
C SER A 51 0.89 17.76 3.68
N GLY A 52 1.19 16.82 2.78
CA GLY A 52 2.33 16.92 1.86
C GLY A 52 3.61 16.31 2.43
N ASP A 53 3.53 15.62 3.56
CA ASP A 53 4.60 14.95 4.27
C ASP A 53 4.22 13.51 4.66
N GLY A 54 5.16 12.80 5.25
CA GLY A 54 5.04 11.41 5.69
C GLY A 54 6.32 10.63 5.43
N PHE A 55 6.47 9.50 6.10
CA PHE A 55 7.65 8.65 5.95
C PHE A 55 7.91 8.29 4.47
N ASP A 56 6.91 7.76 3.78
CA ASP A 56 7.06 7.38 2.37
C ASP A 56 7.11 8.60 1.44
N VAL A 57 6.43 9.70 1.79
CA VAL A 57 6.51 10.94 0.99
C VAL A 57 7.95 11.45 0.97
N GLU A 58 8.59 11.63 2.13
CA GLU A 58 9.96 12.12 2.21
C GLU A 58 10.99 11.13 1.66
N LEU A 59 10.74 9.81 1.85
CA LEU A 59 11.56 8.77 1.26
C LEU A 59 11.60 8.88 -0.27
N ILE A 60 10.43 9.04 -0.92
CA ILE A 60 10.34 9.13 -2.38
C ILE A 60 10.77 10.51 -2.90
N GLN A 61 10.55 11.59 -2.15
CA GLN A 61 11.12 12.90 -2.49
C GLN A 61 12.67 12.85 -2.53
N GLY A 62 13.28 12.19 -1.55
CA GLY A 62 14.72 11.96 -1.51
C GLY A 62 15.20 11.11 -2.68
N PHE A 63 14.44 10.07 -3.06
CA PHE A 63 14.74 9.24 -4.21
C PHE A 63 14.63 10.01 -5.53
N ALA A 64 13.59 10.82 -5.74
CA ALA A 64 13.45 11.66 -6.94
C ALA A 64 14.66 12.60 -7.10
N LYS A 65 15.09 13.24 -5.99
CA LYS A 65 16.30 14.07 -5.97
C LYS A 65 17.56 13.26 -6.31
N HIS A 66 17.68 12.02 -5.77
CA HIS A 66 18.83 11.14 -6.02
C HIS A 66 18.96 10.76 -7.50
N ILE A 67 17.85 10.49 -8.21
CA ILE A 67 17.86 10.17 -9.64
C ILE A 67 17.83 11.40 -10.56
N GLY A 68 17.79 12.62 -10.00
CA GLY A 68 17.90 13.89 -10.73
C GLY A 68 16.61 14.34 -11.42
N VAL A 69 15.42 14.01 -10.87
CA VAL A 69 14.13 14.40 -11.44
C VAL A 69 13.27 15.14 -10.42
N THR A 70 12.23 15.82 -10.89
CA THR A 70 11.21 16.44 -10.05
C THR A 70 10.31 15.38 -9.42
N TYR A 71 9.79 15.67 -8.23
CA TYR A 71 8.84 14.82 -7.52
C TYR A 71 7.41 15.32 -7.74
N ARG A 72 6.51 14.38 -8.05
CA ARG A 72 5.07 14.66 -8.13
C ARG A 72 4.26 13.65 -7.32
N PHE A 73 3.53 14.14 -6.32
CA PHE A 73 2.58 13.34 -5.57
C PHE A 73 1.25 13.22 -6.33
N ILE A 74 0.72 12.00 -6.42
CA ILE A 74 -0.59 11.72 -7.02
C ILE A 74 -1.40 10.91 -6.01
N GLN A 75 -2.44 11.52 -5.48
CA GLN A 75 -3.33 10.83 -4.54
C GLN A 75 -4.12 9.73 -5.24
N THR A 76 -4.16 8.57 -4.60
CA THR A 76 -4.98 7.41 -4.95
C THR A 76 -5.58 6.79 -3.69
N ASP A 77 -6.20 5.61 -3.80
CA ASP A 77 -6.71 4.82 -2.69
C ASP A 77 -6.35 3.34 -2.83
N PHE A 78 -6.59 2.53 -1.78
CA PHE A 78 -6.23 1.11 -1.78
C PHE A 78 -6.95 0.27 -2.84
N TYR A 79 -8.11 0.71 -3.33
CA TYR A 79 -8.89 -0.02 -4.36
C TYR A 79 -8.38 0.25 -5.77
N THR A 80 -7.80 1.42 -5.98
CA THR A 80 -7.42 1.91 -7.31
C THR A 80 -5.91 2.01 -7.54
N ALA A 81 -5.09 2.00 -6.48
CA ALA A 81 -3.65 2.22 -6.59
C ALA A 81 -2.93 1.31 -7.60
N ILE A 82 -3.22 0.00 -7.58
CA ILE A 82 -2.58 -0.93 -8.51
C ILE A 82 -3.08 -0.68 -9.95
N ARG A 83 -4.36 -0.37 -10.14
CA ARG A 83 -4.90 0.03 -11.44
C ARG A 83 -4.22 1.30 -11.96
N ASP A 84 -4.10 2.30 -11.10
CA ASP A 84 -3.48 3.59 -11.43
C ASP A 84 -1.99 3.45 -11.78
N LEU A 85 -1.34 2.41 -11.24
CA LEU A 85 0.06 2.05 -11.54
C LEU A 85 0.20 1.25 -12.84
N LEU A 86 -0.66 0.24 -13.04
CA LEU A 86 -0.53 -0.73 -14.13
C LEU A 86 -1.39 -0.41 -15.35
N GLY A 87 -2.36 0.51 -15.24
CA GLY A 87 -3.37 0.75 -16.26
C GLY A 87 -4.36 -0.39 -16.43
N GLN A 88 -4.44 -1.32 -15.47
CA GLN A 88 -5.34 -2.49 -15.50
C GLN A 88 -5.86 -2.81 -14.10
N ASN A 89 -7.10 -3.26 -14.00
CA ASN A 89 -7.65 -3.77 -12.74
C ASN A 89 -7.07 -5.14 -12.39
N VAL A 90 -6.88 -5.37 -11.10
CA VAL A 90 -6.53 -6.69 -10.58
C VAL A 90 -7.81 -7.44 -10.24
N VAL A 91 -7.99 -8.62 -10.83
CA VAL A 91 -9.08 -9.54 -10.54
C VAL A 91 -8.51 -10.80 -9.89
N ARG A 92 -9.02 -11.13 -8.70
CA ARG A 92 -8.62 -12.34 -7.95
C ARG A 92 -9.71 -13.40 -8.05
N ARG A 93 -9.32 -14.62 -8.41
CA ARG A 93 -10.20 -15.81 -8.43
C ARG A 93 -9.48 -16.93 -7.66
N GLY A 94 -9.72 -16.98 -6.35
CA GLY A 94 -8.90 -17.83 -5.46
C GLY A 94 -7.44 -17.35 -5.44
N ASP A 95 -6.51 -18.24 -5.78
CA ASP A 95 -5.08 -17.94 -5.87
C ASP A 95 -4.66 -17.36 -7.23
N GLU A 96 -5.53 -17.39 -8.22
CA GLU A 96 -5.26 -16.79 -9.53
C GLU A 96 -5.42 -15.27 -9.48
N VAL A 97 -4.54 -14.59 -10.20
CA VAL A 97 -4.55 -13.13 -10.33
C VAL A 97 -4.47 -12.79 -11.82
N ALA A 98 -5.48 -12.10 -12.31
CA ALA A 98 -5.53 -11.59 -13.67
C ALA A 98 -5.52 -10.06 -13.70
N LEU A 99 -5.03 -9.50 -14.81
CA LEU A 99 -5.10 -8.07 -15.11
C LEU A 99 -6.15 -7.87 -16.21
N GLU A 100 -7.13 -6.99 -15.98
CA GLU A 100 -8.27 -6.79 -16.87
C GLU A 100 -8.53 -5.30 -17.12
N GLY A 101 -9.03 -5.00 -18.34
CA GLY A 101 -9.36 -3.64 -18.76
C GLY A 101 -8.14 -2.82 -19.19
N ALA A 102 -8.41 -1.58 -19.63
CA ALA A 102 -7.38 -0.61 -20.00
C ALA A 102 -7.75 0.75 -19.40
N PHE A 103 -6.87 1.31 -18.60
CA PHE A 103 -7.02 2.57 -17.88
C PHE A 103 -5.75 3.42 -18.04
N PRO A 104 -5.82 4.73 -17.86
CA PRO A 104 -4.63 5.57 -17.85
C PRO A 104 -3.66 5.17 -16.72
N VAL A 105 -2.37 5.02 -17.04
CA VAL A 105 -1.29 4.91 -16.05
C VAL A 105 -1.03 6.28 -15.45
N ARG A 106 -1.22 6.40 -14.13
CA ARG A 106 -1.13 7.68 -13.43
C ARG A 106 0.19 7.89 -12.68
N GLY A 107 0.87 6.82 -12.29
CA GLY A 107 2.09 6.87 -11.49
C GLY A 107 3.15 5.88 -11.92
N ASP A 108 4.31 6.00 -11.31
CA ASP A 108 5.49 5.18 -11.60
C ASP A 108 5.80 4.19 -10.48
N LEU A 109 5.35 4.49 -9.26
CA LEU A 109 5.49 3.63 -8.07
C LEU A 109 4.37 3.91 -7.06
N ILE A 110 4.14 2.96 -6.15
CA ILE A 110 3.26 3.12 -4.98
C ILE A 110 4.13 3.07 -3.72
N ALA A 111 3.99 4.09 -2.86
CA ALA A 111 4.61 4.11 -1.53
C ALA A 111 3.62 4.71 -0.51
N SER A 112 3.14 3.90 0.45
CA SER A 112 2.12 4.29 1.43
C SER A 112 1.99 3.24 2.54
N GLY A 113 3.11 2.78 3.10
CA GLY A 113 3.06 1.62 3.97
C GLY A 113 2.45 0.41 3.23
N PHE A 114 2.90 0.17 2.00
CA PHE A 114 2.25 -0.78 1.11
C PHE A 114 2.73 -2.21 1.38
N THR A 115 1.87 -3.01 2.01
CA THR A 115 2.19 -4.37 2.45
C THR A 115 2.53 -5.29 1.29
N VAL A 116 3.65 -6.01 1.40
CA VAL A 116 4.00 -7.13 0.51
C VAL A 116 3.04 -8.28 0.79
N LEU A 117 2.26 -8.65 -0.22
CA LEU A 117 1.31 -9.77 -0.15
C LEU A 117 1.55 -10.72 -1.32
N PRO A 118 1.49 -12.06 -1.12
CA PRO A 118 1.79 -13.03 -2.17
C PRO A 118 1.02 -12.83 -3.47
N TRP A 119 -0.26 -12.44 -3.39
CA TRP A 119 -1.05 -12.16 -4.59
C TRP A 119 -0.62 -10.89 -5.32
N ARG A 120 -0.12 -9.88 -4.59
CA ARG A 120 0.40 -8.63 -5.19
C ARG A 120 1.71 -8.87 -5.92
N GLU A 121 2.58 -9.75 -5.38
CA GLU A 121 3.85 -10.12 -6.02
C GLU A 121 3.67 -10.79 -7.38
N LYS A 122 2.49 -11.38 -7.65
CA LYS A 122 2.15 -11.93 -8.98
C LYS A 122 2.10 -10.85 -10.07
N VAL A 123 1.77 -9.61 -9.71
CA VAL A 123 1.57 -8.49 -10.66
C VAL A 123 2.49 -7.30 -10.44
N LEU A 124 3.19 -7.21 -9.30
CA LEU A 124 4.09 -6.12 -8.93
C LEU A 124 5.50 -6.63 -8.66
N LEU A 125 6.49 -5.73 -8.80
CA LEU A 125 7.80 -5.83 -8.16
C LEU A 125 7.79 -5.03 -6.86
N TYR A 126 8.57 -5.48 -5.88
CA TYR A 126 8.78 -4.75 -4.63
C TYR A 126 10.25 -4.39 -4.44
N SER A 127 10.50 -3.28 -3.77
CA SER A 127 11.82 -2.96 -3.24
C SER A 127 12.25 -3.94 -2.15
N ALA A 128 13.47 -3.80 -1.67
CA ALA A 128 13.81 -4.25 -0.31
C ALA A 128 12.81 -3.64 0.68
N PRO A 129 12.46 -4.35 1.79
CA PRO A 129 11.49 -3.86 2.76
C PRO A 129 11.86 -2.47 3.28
N THR A 130 10.91 -1.53 3.26
CA THR A 130 11.13 -0.18 3.79
C THR A 130 10.68 -0.03 5.24
N PHE A 131 9.80 -0.90 5.71
CA PHE A 131 9.28 -0.85 7.08
C PHE A 131 8.72 -2.20 7.52
N PRO A 132 8.79 -2.58 8.81
CA PRO A 132 8.16 -3.78 9.34
C PRO A 132 6.71 -3.51 9.71
N SER A 133 5.88 -4.54 9.69
CA SER A 133 4.50 -4.50 10.17
C SER A 133 4.05 -5.85 10.70
N GLN A 134 2.88 -5.89 11.30
CA GLN A 134 2.14 -7.07 11.72
C GLN A 134 0.69 -6.66 11.88
N VAL A 135 -0.26 -7.53 11.58
CA VAL A 135 -1.68 -7.22 11.77
C VAL A 135 -2.15 -7.67 13.13
N LEU A 136 -2.84 -6.77 13.82
CA LEU A 136 -3.33 -6.91 15.18
C LEU A 136 -4.85 -6.87 15.21
N LEU A 137 -5.44 -7.68 16.09
CA LEU A 137 -6.85 -7.59 16.47
C LEU A 137 -7.00 -6.53 17.56
N VAL A 138 -7.95 -5.61 17.36
CA VAL A 138 -8.20 -4.48 18.25
C VAL A 138 -9.66 -4.48 18.69
N ALA A 139 -9.88 -4.15 19.96
CA ALA A 139 -11.19 -4.00 20.55
C ALA A 139 -11.31 -2.66 21.31
N ARG A 140 -12.54 -2.24 21.65
CA ARG A 140 -12.74 -1.16 22.60
C ARG A 140 -12.18 -1.54 23.98
N ALA A 141 -11.74 -0.57 24.75
CA ALA A 141 -11.13 -0.81 26.08
C ALA A 141 -12.08 -1.50 27.04
N GLU A 142 -13.38 -1.14 27.02
CA GLU A 142 -14.43 -1.72 27.87
C GLU A 142 -14.90 -3.13 27.44
N SER A 143 -14.46 -3.61 26.26
CA SER A 143 -14.80 -4.97 25.82
C SER A 143 -14.41 -6.00 26.90
N PRO A 144 -15.25 -7.04 27.18
CA PRO A 144 -14.90 -8.09 28.11
C PRO A 144 -13.75 -8.99 27.63
N ARG A 145 -13.42 -8.91 26.33
CA ARG A 145 -12.30 -9.66 25.75
C ARG A 145 -10.97 -9.13 26.30
N LYS A 146 -10.09 -10.03 26.69
CA LYS A 146 -8.79 -9.67 27.27
C LYS A 146 -7.68 -9.83 26.23
N PRO A 147 -6.63 -9.00 26.28
CA PRO A 147 -5.40 -9.28 25.53
C PRO A 147 -4.91 -10.71 25.81
N ILE A 148 -4.41 -11.39 24.79
CA ILE A 148 -3.73 -12.66 25.00
C ILE A 148 -2.47 -12.44 25.85
N LYS A 149 -2.01 -13.48 26.49
CA LYS A 149 -0.70 -13.47 27.14
C LYS A 149 0.30 -14.01 26.15
N GLY A 150 1.03 -13.10 25.47
CA GLY A 150 2.01 -13.47 24.46
C GLY A 150 2.96 -14.57 24.91
N SER A 151 3.27 -15.47 24.02
CA SER A 151 4.18 -16.60 24.20
C SER A 151 5.43 -16.44 23.35
N HIS A 152 6.27 -17.47 23.28
CA HIS A 152 7.42 -17.52 22.35
C HIS A 152 7.06 -18.16 21.01
N ASP A 153 5.80 -18.58 20.84
CA ASP A 153 5.28 -19.19 19.62
C ASP A 153 4.23 -18.28 18.98
N ILE A 154 4.64 -17.57 17.94
CA ILE A 154 3.75 -16.65 17.22
C ILE A 154 2.51 -17.36 16.63
N ASN A 155 2.64 -18.64 16.21
CA ASN A 155 1.52 -19.37 15.65
C ASN A 155 0.47 -19.69 16.74
N ALA A 156 0.90 -20.01 17.96
CA ALA A 156 0.03 -20.18 19.10
C ALA A 156 -0.67 -18.88 19.47
N ASP A 157 0.07 -17.75 19.49
CA ASP A 157 -0.47 -16.41 19.77
C ASP A 157 -1.52 -16.00 18.73
N ILE A 158 -1.24 -16.23 17.44
CA ILE A 158 -2.19 -15.99 16.35
C ILE A 158 -3.44 -16.84 16.49
N ALA A 159 -3.28 -18.14 16.81
CA ALA A 159 -4.42 -19.05 17.00
C ALA A 159 -5.30 -18.62 18.18
N GLU A 160 -4.70 -18.27 19.34
CA GLU A 160 -5.40 -17.78 20.51
C GLU A 160 -6.12 -16.46 20.21
N THR A 161 -5.47 -15.51 19.55
CA THR A 161 -6.09 -14.24 19.14
C THR A 161 -7.29 -14.45 18.24
N LYS A 162 -7.17 -15.29 17.21
CA LYS A 162 -8.27 -15.60 16.28
C LYS A 162 -9.43 -16.30 17.01
N ALA A 163 -9.17 -17.15 18.00
CA ALA A 163 -10.19 -17.78 18.81
C ALA A 163 -11.00 -16.77 19.64
N GLN A 164 -10.40 -15.63 20.05
CA GLN A 164 -11.11 -14.55 20.75
C GLN A 164 -12.22 -13.92 19.90
N ILE A 165 -12.11 -13.95 18.58
CA ILE A 165 -13.13 -13.39 17.70
C ILE A 165 -14.43 -14.20 17.82
N GLY A 166 -14.35 -15.53 17.76
CA GLY A 166 -15.50 -16.41 17.89
C GLY A 166 -16.57 -16.09 16.82
N ARG A 167 -17.79 -15.79 17.29
CA ARG A 167 -18.91 -15.33 16.43
C ARG A 167 -19.16 -13.83 16.51
N SER A 168 -18.24 -13.09 17.12
CA SER A 168 -18.35 -11.64 17.26
C SER A 168 -18.22 -10.92 15.92
N SER A 169 -18.63 -9.66 15.88
CA SER A 169 -18.51 -8.83 14.70
C SER A 169 -17.10 -8.29 14.53
N LEU A 170 -16.59 -8.38 13.31
CA LEU A 170 -15.29 -7.87 12.88
C LEU A 170 -15.47 -6.85 11.75
N LEU A 171 -15.09 -5.58 12.00
CA LEU A 171 -15.07 -4.55 10.99
C LEU A 171 -13.92 -4.80 10.03
N VAL A 172 -14.20 -4.90 8.74
CA VAL A 172 -13.23 -5.25 7.71
C VAL A 172 -13.24 -4.26 6.54
N MET A 173 -12.10 -4.16 5.87
CA MET A 173 -11.99 -3.47 4.58
C MET A 173 -11.41 -4.46 3.57
N GLU A 174 -12.29 -5.05 2.78
CA GLU A 174 -11.91 -6.01 1.74
C GLU A 174 -10.99 -5.37 0.70
N ARG A 175 -10.20 -6.20 0.01
CA ARG A 175 -9.24 -5.79 -1.04
C ARG A 175 -8.09 -4.89 -0.57
N THR A 176 -7.96 -4.68 0.74
CA THR A 176 -6.80 -4.00 1.36
C THR A 176 -5.82 -5.01 1.96
N CYS A 177 -4.74 -4.52 2.61
CA CYS A 177 -3.86 -5.38 3.43
C CYS A 177 -4.61 -6.06 4.58
N LEU A 178 -5.70 -5.47 5.06
CA LEU A 178 -6.52 -5.94 6.16
C LEU A 178 -7.76 -6.73 5.71
N ASP A 179 -7.78 -7.20 4.47
CA ASP A 179 -8.82 -8.12 3.99
C ASP A 179 -8.78 -9.41 4.82
N PRO A 180 -9.89 -9.82 5.45
CA PRO A 180 -9.95 -11.02 6.30
C PRO A 180 -9.56 -12.30 5.55
N ALA A 181 -9.66 -12.33 4.22
CA ALA A 181 -9.21 -13.45 3.40
C ALA A 181 -7.70 -13.70 3.51
N ASN A 182 -6.89 -12.64 3.71
CA ASN A 182 -5.44 -12.77 3.84
C ASN A 182 -5.03 -13.48 5.13
N TYR A 183 -5.92 -13.57 6.12
CA TYR A 183 -5.63 -14.09 7.47
C TYR A 183 -6.46 -15.32 7.82
N GLY A 184 -7.15 -15.94 6.83
CA GLY A 184 -7.98 -17.12 7.05
C GLY A 184 -9.19 -16.87 7.97
N LEU A 185 -9.74 -15.65 7.96
CA LEU A 185 -10.89 -15.26 8.80
C LEU A 185 -12.23 -15.39 8.04
N LYS A 186 -12.23 -15.52 6.72
CA LYS A 186 -13.45 -15.79 5.95
C LYS A 186 -13.92 -17.24 6.16
N GLY A 187 -15.23 -17.44 6.23
CA GLY A 187 -15.82 -18.78 6.36
C GLY A 187 -15.71 -19.41 7.75
N LYS A 188 -15.28 -18.66 8.79
CA LYS A 188 -15.13 -19.16 10.16
C LYS A 188 -16.32 -18.86 11.07
N GLY A 189 -17.47 -18.45 10.53
CA GLY A 189 -18.65 -18.07 11.32
C GLY A 189 -18.55 -16.71 12.00
N ILE A 190 -17.54 -15.92 11.67
CA ILE A 190 -17.34 -14.54 12.13
C ILE A 190 -18.35 -13.64 11.42
N ASP A 191 -18.99 -12.71 12.16
CA ASP A 191 -19.84 -11.65 11.59
C ASP A 191 -18.96 -10.57 10.94
N LEU A 192 -18.60 -10.76 9.66
CA LEU A 192 -17.78 -9.82 8.92
C LEU A 192 -18.61 -8.62 8.47
N ARG A 193 -18.28 -7.43 8.98
CA ARG A 193 -18.94 -6.17 8.65
C ARG A 193 -18.07 -5.32 7.78
N ALA A 194 -18.41 -5.22 6.50
CA ALA A 194 -17.66 -4.38 5.56
C ALA A 194 -17.83 -2.90 5.90
N TYR A 195 -16.72 -2.18 6.07
CA TYR A 195 -16.75 -0.73 6.19
C TYR A 195 -16.88 -0.10 4.81
N THR A 196 -18.03 0.52 4.55
CA THR A 196 -18.39 1.06 3.22
C THR A 196 -18.54 2.58 3.21
N LYS A 197 -18.40 3.24 4.36
CA LYS A 197 -18.58 4.70 4.48
C LYS A 197 -17.43 5.49 3.85
N SER A 198 -16.24 4.90 3.79
CA SER A 198 -15.02 5.54 3.28
C SER A 198 -14.00 4.50 2.85
N THR A 199 -13.08 4.89 1.96
CA THR A 199 -11.88 4.10 1.60
C THR A 199 -10.68 4.40 2.51
N ASN A 200 -10.84 5.31 3.48
CA ASN A 200 -9.80 5.73 4.40
C ASN A 200 -9.63 4.74 5.55
N LEU A 201 -8.51 4.04 5.60
CA LEU A 201 -8.21 3.08 6.65
C LEU A 201 -8.17 3.72 8.06
N ASN A 202 -7.86 5.00 8.18
CA ASN A 202 -7.78 5.70 9.46
C ASN A 202 -9.17 5.86 10.15
N GLU A 203 -10.27 5.52 9.48
CA GLU A 203 -11.62 5.63 10.03
C GLU A 203 -12.10 4.36 10.77
N ARG A 204 -11.32 3.31 10.79
CA ARG A 204 -11.70 2.03 11.43
C ARG A 204 -11.84 2.15 12.94
N VAL A 205 -10.92 2.86 13.62
CA VAL A 205 -11.03 3.06 15.07
C VAL A 205 -12.21 3.93 15.44
N PRO A 206 -12.48 5.08 14.78
CA PRO A 206 -13.75 5.80 14.94
C PRO A 206 -14.99 4.91 14.79
N ALA A 207 -15.05 4.07 13.76
CA ALA A 207 -16.17 3.15 13.54
C ALA A 207 -16.29 2.08 14.65
N LEU A 208 -15.16 1.52 15.11
CA LEU A 208 -15.11 0.62 16.26
C LEU A 208 -15.65 1.30 17.52
N LEU A 209 -15.26 2.53 17.80
CA LEU A 209 -15.71 3.30 18.96
C LEU A 209 -17.19 3.67 18.87
N ASN A 210 -17.71 3.86 17.67
CA ASN A 210 -19.15 4.05 17.44
C ASN A 210 -19.98 2.77 17.59
N GLY A 211 -19.34 1.60 17.79
CA GLY A 211 -20.03 0.33 17.98
C GLY A 211 -20.42 -0.37 16.67
N ASP A 212 -19.86 0.04 15.53
CA ASP A 212 -20.13 -0.58 14.21
C ASP A 212 -19.73 -2.07 14.21
N ALA A 213 -18.73 -2.47 15.04
CA ALA A 213 -18.35 -3.86 15.31
C ALA A 213 -17.70 -4.01 16.71
N GLU A 214 -17.48 -5.26 17.16
CA GLU A 214 -16.76 -5.55 18.41
C GLU A 214 -15.24 -5.46 18.23
N PHE A 215 -14.76 -5.82 17.03
CA PHE A 215 -13.34 -5.85 16.69
C PHE A 215 -13.07 -5.14 15.37
N THR A 216 -11.81 -4.72 15.21
CA THR A 216 -11.23 -4.35 13.90
C THR A 216 -9.81 -4.86 13.80
N LEU A 217 -9.24 -4.83 12.58
CA LEU A 217 -7.83 -5.12 12.32
C LEU A 217 -7.06 -3.82 12.12
N LEU A 218 -5.86 -3.72 12.69
CA LEU A 218 -4.91 -2.64 12.45
C LEU A 218 -3.53 -3.21 12.16
N ASP A 219 -2.78 -2.56 11.29
CA ASP A 219 -1.33 -2.75 11.19
C ASP A 219 -0.63 -2.11 12.40
N VAL A 220 0.52 -2.66 12.82
CA VAL A 220 1.27 -2.09 13.96
C VAL A 220 1.58 -0.60 13.80
N PRO A 221 2.05 -0.09 12.66
CA PRO A 221 2.28 1.34 12.48
C PRO A 221 1.05 2.21 12.75
N ASP A 222 -0.11 1.75 12.31
CA ASP A 222 -1.41 2.41 12.54
C ASP A 222 -1.86 2.27 14.00
N ALA A 223 -1.73 1.07 14.56
CA ALA A 223 -2.08 0.80 15.96
C ALA A 223 -1.31 1.68 16.96
N ILE A 224 -0.02 1.93 16.71
CA ILE A 224 0.79 2.83 17.56
C ILE A 224 0.22 4.24 17.60
N LEU A 225 -0.20 4.78 16.46
CA LEU A 225 -0.79 6.11 16.34
C LEU A 225 -2.18 6.16 16.97
N ASP A 226 -2.99 5.14 16.72
CA ASP A 226 -4.34 5.06 17.25
C ASP A 226 -4.37 4.85 18.77
N LEU A 227 -3.44 4.09 19.34
CA LEU A 227 -3.29 3.97 20.80
C LEU A 227 -2.95 5.31 21.46
N GLN A 228 -2.17 6.15 20.79
CA GLN A 228 -1.86 7.51 21.28
C GLN A 228 -3.08 8.43 21.15
N LYS A 229 -3.71 8.45 19.97
CA LYS A 229 -4.87 9.29 19.66
C LYS A 229 -6.09 8.94 20.50
N TRP A 230 -6.32 7.65 20.74
CA TRP A 230 -7.47 7.10 21.44
C TRP A 230 -7.10 6.46 22.77
N THR A 231 -6.18 7.12 23.51
CA THR A 231 -5.66 6.62 24.80
C THR A 231 -6.77 6.19 25.73
N GLY A 232 -6.69 4.94 26.20
CA GLY A 232 -7.68 4.34 27.12
C GLY A 232 -9.04 4.01 26.48
N LYS A 233 -9.22 4.19 25.16
CA LYS A 233 -10.47 3.88 24.46
C LYS A 233 -10.40 2.57 23.68
N ILE A 234 -9.22 2.15 23.28
CA ILE A 234 -8.99 0.89 22.54
C ILE A 234 -7.90 0.07 23.23
N LYS A 235 -7.86 -1.21 22.93
CA LYS A 235 -6.81 -2.15 23.37
C LYS A 235 -6.50 -3.16 22.29
N ILE A 236 -5.24 -3.59 22.24
CA ILE A 236 -4.79 -4.70 21.41
C ILE A 236 -5.18 -6.00 22.08
N ILE A 237 -5.77 -6.93 21.34
CA ILE A 237 -6.09 -8.28 21.81
C ILE A 237 -4.90 -9.21 21.56
N GLY A 238 -4.34 -9.17 20.35
CA GLY A 238 -3.17 -9.94 19.96
C GLY A 238 -2.92 -9.90 18.44
N PRO A 239 -1.88 -10.60 17.96
CA PRO A 239 -1.56 -10.67 16.53
C PRO A 239 -2.52 -11.61 15.79
N VAL A 240 -2.81 -11.31 14.52
CA VAL A 240 -3.54 -12.20 13.59
C VAL A 240 -2.68 -12.62 12.41
N SER A 241 -1.46 -12.11 12.30
CA SER A 241 -0.49 -12.46 11.27
C SER A 241 0.91 -12.62 11.86
N ASP A 242 1.79 -13.29 11.12
CA ASP A 242 3.23 -13.16 11.29
C ASP A 242 3.69 -11.72 11.01
N GLU A 243 4.98 -11.45 11.27
CA GLU A 243 5.61 -10.21 10.84
C GLU A 243 5.51 -10.07 9.32
N GLN A 244 5.17 -8.89 8.86
CA GLN A 244 5.01 -8.52 7.46
C GLN A 244 5.96 -7.39 7.11
N HIS A 245 6.22 -7.24 5.82
CA HIS A 245 7.05 -6.17 5.30
C HIS A 245 6.21 -5.18 4.49
N LEU A 246 6.49 -3.90 4.68
CA LEU A 246 6.02 -2.82 3.82
C LEU A 246 7.15 -2.46 2.88
N ALA A 247 6.83 -2.19 1.61
CA ALA A 247 7.83 -1.89 0.60
C ALA A 247 7.24 -0.99 -0.49
N VAL A 248 8.11 -0.34 -1.25
CA VAL A 248 7.71 0.40 -2.44
C VAL A 248 7.39 -0.58 -3.56
N ALA A 249 6.24 -0.39 -4.19
CA ALA A 249 5.79 -1.25 -5.28
C ALA A 249 5.97 -0.58 -6.64
N PHE A 250 6.40 -1.38 -7.62
CA PHE A 250 6.71 -0.98 -8.99
C PHE A 250 5.99 -1.88 -9.98
N PRO A 251 5.72 -1.42 -11.22
CA PRO A 251 5.31 -2.29 -12.31
C PRO A 251 6.38 -3.36 -12.59
N LYS A 252 5.98 -4.53 -13.05
CA LYS A 252 6.93 -5.57 -13.49
C LYS A 252 7.80 -5.15 -14.67
N SER A 253 7.35 -4.16 -15.43
CA SER A 253 8.09 -3.55 -16.53
C SER A 253 9.14 -2.52 -16.08
N SER A 254 9.29 -2.24 -14.77
CA SER A 254 10.18 -1.20 -14.25
C SER A 254 11.28 -1.77 -13.31
N PRO A 255 12.08 -2.77 -13.76
CA PRO A 255 13.11 -3.40 -12.92
C PRO A 255 14.26 -2.46 -12.60
N GLU A 256 14.62 -1.54 -13.52
CA GLU A 256 15.72 -0.60 -13.33
C GLU A 256 15.36 0.49 -12.32
N LEU A 257 14.11 0.98 -12.34
CA LEU A 257 13.61 1.91 -11.34
C LEU A 257 13.67 1.29 -9.94
N ARG A 258 13.21 0.02 -9.80
CA ARG A 258 13.31 -0.72 -8.54
C ARG A 258 14.77 -0.88 -8.09
N ARG A 259 15.67 -1.23 -9.00
CA ARG A 259 17.11 -1.39 -8.68
C ARG A 259 17.70 -0.07 -8.17
N ALA A 260 17.47 1.03 -8.87
CA ALA A 260 17.94 2.35 -8.47
C ALA A 260 17.36 2.77 -7.09
N PHE A 261 16.09 2.43 -6.82
CA PHE A 261 15.51 2.68 -5.51
C PHE A 261 16.19 1.86 -4.41
N ASN A 262 16.48 0.59 -4.64
CA ASN A 262 17.17 -0.26 -3.65
C ASN A 262 18.61 0.24 -3.35
N GLU A 263 19.32 0.71 -4.37
CA GLU A 263 20.64 1.33 -4.23
C GLU A 263 20.55 2.61 -3.37
N TYR A 264 19.57 3.48 -3.65
CA TYR A 264 19.30 4.66 -2.85
C TYR A 264 18.92 4.29 -1.40
N LEU A 265 18.03 3.30 -1.21
CA LEU A 265 17.63 2.85 0.13
C LEU A 265 18.82 2.33 0.94
N GLY A 266 19.69 1.54 0.32
CA GLY A 266 20.94 1.07 0.93
C GLY A 266 21.84 2.24 1.35
N GLN A 267 21.99 3.25 0.49
CA GLN A 267 22.78 4.44 0.80
C GLN A 267 22.22 5.22 2.01
N ILE A 268 20.90 5.51 2.03
CA ILE A 268 20.32 6.29 3.13
C ILE A 268 20.29 5.51 4.45
N ARG A 269 20.30 4.17 4.41
CA ARG A 269 20.50 3.33 5.60
C ARG A 269 21.90 3.43 6.14
N SER A 270 22.90 3.39 5.27
CA SER A 270 24.31 3.45 5.69
C SER A 270 24.73 4.80 6.23
N ASP A 271 24.10 5.91 5.78
CA ASP A 271 24.47 7.27 6.20
C ASP A 271 23.53 7.89 7.27
N GLY A 272 22.56 7.09 7.78
CA GLY A 272 21.68 7.46 8.88
C GLY A 272 20.44 8.30 8.49
N ARG A 273 20.27 8.68 7.22
CA ARG A 273 19.07 9.41 6.76
C ARG A 273 17.79 8.60 6.92
N TYR A 274 17.87 7.28 6.70
CA TYR A 274 16.73 6.39 6.94
C TYR A 274 16.34 6.38 8.42
N ASP A 275 17.31 6.31 9.33
CA ASP A 275 17.08 6.33 10.78
C ASP A 275 16.43 7.63 11.24
N ALA A 276 16.85 8.75 10.66
CA ALA A 276 16.22 10.05 10.92
C ALA A 276 14.75 10.09 10.50
N LEU A 277 14.40 9.50 9.33
CA LEU A 277 13.00 9.37 8.89
C LEU A 277 12.19 8.48 9.85
N VAL A 278 12.72 7.33 10.24
CA VAL A 278 12.06 6.43 11.20
C VAL A 278 11.84 7.15 12.54
N GLN A 279 12.84 7.84 13.06
CA GLN A 279 12.72 8.58 14.32
C GLN A 279 11.69 9.71 14.24
N LYS A 280 11.61 10.39 13.09
CA LYS A 280 10.66 11.49 12.87
C LYS A 280 9.21 11.02 12.87
N TYR A 281 8.91 9.94 12.16
CA TYR A 281 7.53 9.51 11.91
C TYR A 281 7.03 8.40 12.83
N TYR A 282 7.94 7.56 13.34
CA TYR A 282 7.63 6.39 14.15
C TYR A 282 8.61 6.22 15.30
N PRO A 283 8.74 7.20 16.20
CA PRO A 283 9.62 7.08 17.36
C PRO A 283 9.22 5.87 18.21
N GLY A 284 10.18 5.02 18.53
CA GLY A 284 9.96 3.83 19.36
C GLY A 284 9.55 2.55 18.60
N ILE A 285 9.29 2.58 17.27
CA ILE A 285 8.96 1.38 16.48
C ILE A 285 10.02 0.27 16.60
N ARG A 286 11.29 0.64 16.78
CA ARG A 286 12.42 -0.29 16.96
C ARG A 286 12.24 -1.25 18.15
N ARG A 287 11.46 -0.87 19.16
CA ARG A 287 11.16 -1.73 20.33
C ARG A 287 10.27 -2.91 19.95
N TYR A 288 9.43 -2.74 18.92
CA TYR A 288 8.50 -3.77 18.46
C TYR A 288 9.13 -4.70 17.43
N PHE A 289 10.09 -4.19 16.65
CA PHE A 289 10.75 -4.93 15.56
C PHE A 289 12.28 -4.80 15.62
N PRO A 290 12.93 -5.24 16.73
CA PRO A 290 14.36 -5.07 16.90
C PRO A 290 15.16 -5.78 15.80
N SER A 291 14.73 -6.96 15.36
CA SER A 291 15.40 -7.76 14.33
C SER A 291 15.44 -7.04 12.98
N PHE A 292 14.35 -6.42 12.57
CA PHE A 292 14.29 -5.66 11.32
C PHE A 292 15.31 -4.52 11.27
N PHE A 293 15.48 -3.80 12.38
CA PHE A 293 16.38 -2.65 12.43
C PHE A 293 17.83 -3.00 12.81
N SER A 294 18.11 -4.23 13.28
CA SER A 294 19.45 -4.68 13.63
C SER A 294 20.18 -5.33 12.46
N SER A 295 19.46 -5.96 11.54
CA SER A 295 20.01 -6.70 10.41
C SER A 295 20.51 -5.82 9.27
N GLY A 296 20.57 -4.48 9.49
CA GLY A 296 21.08 -3.55 8.50
C GLY A 296 20.37 -3.64 7.16
N GLY A 297 19.10 -3.97 7.21
CA GLY A 297 18.15 -4.17 6.12
C GLY A 297 18.74 -4.39 4.74
#